data_c5dd7c04fbb3094ea9a83e27d3e6b7af
#
_entry.id   c5dd7c04fbb3094ea9a83e27d3e6b7af
#
_cell.length_a   1.000
_cell.length_b   1.000
_cell.length_c   1.000
_cell.angle_alpha   90.00
_cell.angle_beta   90.00
_cell.angle_gamma   90.00
#
_symmetry.space_group_name_H-M   'P 1'
#
loop_
_entity.id
_entity.type
_entity.pdbx_description
1 polymer ?
#
loop_
_entity_poly.entity_id
_entity_poly.type
_entity_poly.pdbx_seq_one_letter_code
_entity_poly.pdbx_strand_id
1 'polypeptide(L)'
;MIVLLTDFGQSEYVGVMKGVIYGIAPDTKIVDLCHSISPQNVIEASWLLKNNYKYFPEGATFCCVVDPGVGTERKAIGVKTDKYYFVGPDNGMLWETIKEQKTIDMRQIAIPPGASRTFHGRDVFAKAAANVDLGKFEAIGEKTGEIEKLELYKKGREGIVVRIDRFGNIVTNLPKQDKDKYTVVIEEKEYAMGYCPNYDAAKEGELFLIEGSNNTLEISLKNGSANDRLQVKTGGKIKIS
;
A
#
# COMPACT_ATOMS: atom_id res chain seq x y z
N MET A 1 18.96 -4.47 -1.92
CA MET A 1 17.72 -5.26 -2.11
C MET A 1 16.60 -4.33 -2.50
N ILE A 2 15.88 -4.67 -3.58
CA ILE A 2 14.73 -3.86 -4.05
C ILE A 2 13.44 -4.63 -3.81
N VAL A 3 12.45 -3.98 -3.19
CA VAL A 3 11.12 -4.55 -2.90
C VAL A 3 10.10 -3.86 -3.80
N LEU A 4 9.37 -4.65 -4.61
CA LEU A 4 8.40 -4.14 -5.56
C LEU A 4 6.98 -4.20 -4.99
N LEU A 5 6.24 -3.10 -5.10
CA LEU A 5 4.83 -2.98 -4.77
C LEU A 5 4.11 -2.28 -5.91
N THR A 6 3.16 -2.94 -6.58
CA THR A 6 2.46 -2.38 -7.75
C THR A 6 1.00 -2.83 -7.84
N ASP A 7 0.25 -2.22 -8.74
CA ASP A 7 -1.09 -2.64 -9.16
C ASP A 7 -1.12 -3.30 -10.55
N PHE A 8 0.04 -3.80 -11.02
CA PHE A 8 0.19 -4.31 -12.40
C PHE A 8 -0.34 -5.74 -12.61
N GLY A 9 -0.74 -6.42 -11.55
CA GLY A 9 -1.25 -7.79 -11.64
C GLY A 9 -0.20 -8.77 -12.18
N GLN A 10 -0.66 -9.68 -13.03
CA GLN A 10 0.17 -10.69 -13.70
C GLN A 10 0.62 -10.26 -15.11
N SER A 11 0.70 -8.96 -15.37
CA SER A 11 1.14 -8.44 -16.66
C SER A 11 2.66 -8.47 -16.81
N GLU A 12 3.12 -8.25 -18.03
CA GLU A 12 4.55 -8.12 -18.39
C GLU A 12 5.25 -6.95 -17.71
N TYR A 13 4.51 -5.95 -17.22
CA TYR A 13 5.08 -4.71 -16.69
C TYR A 13 6.06 -4.95 -15.55
N VAL A 14 5.75 -5.87 -14.64
CA VAL A 14 6.65 -6.24 -13.53
C VAL A 14 7.95 -6.87 -14.06
N GLY A 15 7.82 -7.79 -15.02
CA GLY A 15 8.98 -8.43 -15.66
C GLY A 15 9.90 -7.41 -16.35
N VAL A 16 9.30 -6.46 -17.07
CA VAL A 16 10.05 -5.37 -17.75
C VAL A 16 10.75 -4.48 -16.72
N MET A 17 10.10 -4.10 -15.62
CA MET A 17 10.75 -3.34 -14.53
C MET A 17 11.95 -4.07 -13.96
N LYS A 18 11.81 -5.37 -13.69
CA LYS A 18 12.92 -6.22 -13.22
C LYS A 18 14.07 -6.27 -14.21
N GLY A 19 13.76 -6.41 -15.50
CA GLY A 19 14.77 -6.37 -16.57
C GLY A 19 15.57 -5.06 -16.57
N VAL A 20 14.90 -3.91 -16.42
CA VAL A 20 15.57 -2.60 -16.29
C VAL A 20 16.43 -2.53 -15.05
N ILE A 21 15.93 -3.00 -13.90
CA ILE A 21 16.70 -3.03 -12.64
C ILE A 21 17.97 -3.87 -12.81
N TYR A 22 17.87 -5.10 -13.33
CA TYR A 22 19.03 -5.98 -13.54
C TYR A 22 20.01 -5.44 -14.56
N GLY A 23 19.56 -4.67 -15.56
CA GLY A 23 20.44 -3.98 -16.51
C GLY A 23 21.30 -2.89 -15.87
N ILE A 24 20.91 -2.37 -14.70
CA ILE A 24 21.63 -1.32 -13.96
C ILE A 24 22.36 -1.90 -12.72
N ALA A 25 21.70 -2.77 -11.99
CA ALA A 25 22.15 -3.38 -10.74
C ALA A 25 22.02 -4.92 -10.84
N PRO A 26 22.92 -5.61 -11.56
CA PRO A 26 22.78 -7.03 -11.90
C PRO A 26 22.82 -7.95 -10.67
N ASP A 27 23.51 -7.56 -9.61
CA ASP A 27 23.67 -8.36 -8.39
C ASP A 27 22.60 -8.07 -7.33
N THR A 28 21.63 -7.17 -7.61
CA THR A 28 20.59 -6.84 -6.65
C THR A 28 19.62 -8.01 -6.42
N LYS A 29 19.11 -8.10 -5.21
CA LYS A 29 18.00 -9.02 -4.92
C LYS A 29 16.67 -8.28 -5.09
N ILE A 30 15.76 -8.82 -5.91
CA ILE A 30 14.42 -8.26 -6.07
C ILE A 30 13.43 -9.16 -5.36
N VAL A 31 12.56 -8.57 -4.53
CA VAL A 31 11.47 -9.24 -3.83
C VAL A 31 10.14 -8.59 -4.22
N ASP A 32 9.17 -9.40 -4.55
CA ASP A 32 7.80 -8.93 -4.83
C ASP A 32 7.00 -8.89 -3.53
N LEU A 33 6.63 -7.71 -3.07
CA LEU A 33 5.73 -7.58 -1.92
C LEU A 33 4.28 -7.87 -2.35
N CYS A 34 3.81 -7.17 -3.36
CA CYS A 34 2.47 -7.38 -3.92
C CYS A 34 2.37 -6.69 -5.29
N HIS A 35 1.71 -7.38 -6.24
CA HIS A 35 1.36 -6.79 -7.55
C HIS A 35 -0.14 -6.82 -7.82
N SER A 36 -0.93 -7.32 -6.86
CA SER A 36 -2.39 -7.47 -6.96
C SER A 36 -3.16 -6.41 -6.18
N ILE A 37 -2.57 -5.22 -6.00
CA ILE A 37 -3.30 -4.05 -5.51
C ILE A 37 -4.40 -3.75 -6.53
N SER A 38 -5.58 -3.39 -6.05
CA SER A 38 -6.68 -2.96 -6.91
C SER A 38 -6.21 -1.81 -7.81
N PRO A 39 -6.52 -1.81 -9.11
CA PRO A 39 -6.01 -0.80 -10.03
C PRO A 39 -6.22 0.63 -9.52
N GLN A 40 -5.14 1.42 -9.53
CA GLN A 40 -5.10 2.84 -9.14
C GLN A 40 -5.44 3.11 -7.65
N ASN A 41 -5.46 2.07 -6.80
CA ASN A 41 -5.86 2.20 -5.40
C ASN A 41 -4.70 2.61 -4.48
N VAL A 42 -4.48 3.91 -4.38
CA VAL A 42 -3.41 4.52 -3.56
C VAL A 42 -3.62 4.23 -2.06
N ILE A 43 -4.87 4.16 -1.58
CA ILE A 43 -5.21 3.84 -0.17
C ILE A 43 -4.75 2.43 0.19
N GLU A 44 -5.08 1.45 -0.65
CA GLU A 44 -4.68 0.05 -0.44
C GLU A 44 -3.15 -0.10 -0.49
N ALA A 45 -2.49 0.58 -1.44
CA ALA A 45 -1.04 0.60 -1.55
C ALA A 45 -0.37 1.19 -0.30
N SER A 46 -0.87 2.33 0.19
CA SER A 46 -0.40 2.99 1.40
C SER A 46 -0.55 2.08 2.63
N TRP A 47 -1.71 1.43 2.78
CA TRP A 47 -1.97 0.48 3.86
C TRP A 47 -1.03 -0.73 3.82
N LEU A 48 -0.85 -1.34 2.65
CA LEU A 48 0.03 -2.49 2.48
C LEU A 48 1.49 -2.13 2.77
N LEU A 49 1.98 -1.01 2.25
CA LEU A 49 3.34 -0.57 2.50
C LEU A 49 3.57 -0.34 4.00
N LYS A 50 2.71 0.46 4.65
CA LYS A 50 2.80 0.81 6.08
C LYS A 50 2.87 -0.41 7.00
N ASN A 51 2.12 -1.45 6.71
CA ASN A 51 2.05 -2.60 7.58
C ASN A 51 3.13 -3.65 7.32
N ASN A 52 3.81 -3.58 6.16
CA ASN A 52 4.71 -4.65 5.76
C ASN A 52 6.20 -4.23 5.62
N TYR A 53 6.54 -2.94 5.46
CA TYR A 53 7.92 -2.51 5.22
C TYR A 53 8.90 -2.99 6.32
N LYS A 54 8.47 -3.02 7.55
CA LYS A 54 9.27 -3.39 8.73
C LYS A 54 9.72 -4.85 8.78
N TYR A 55 9.16 -5.72 7.94
CA TYR A 55 9.58 -7.11 7.83
C TYR A 55 10.76 -7.32 6.88
N PHE A 56 11.22 -6.26 6.23
CA PHE A 56 12.38 -6.30 5.34
C PHE A 56 13.64 -5.79 6.05
N PRO A 57 14.83 -6.26 5.62
CA PRO A 57 16.10 -5.80 6.18
C PRO A 57 16.28 -4.28 6.05
N GLU A 58 16.92 -3.66 7.03
CA GLU A 58 17.34 -2.26 6.95
C GLU A 58 18.22 -2.05 5.71
N GLY A 59 18.09 -0.91 5.06
CA GLY A 59 18.71 -0.60 3.78
C GLY A 59 17.91 -1.05 2.55
N ALA A 60 16.77 -1.75 2.72
CA ALA A 60 15.93 -2.11 1.58
C ALA A 60 15.36 -0.87 0.87
N THR A 61 15.27 -0.95 -0.45
CA THR A 61 14.70 0.06 -1.34
C THR A 61 13.31 -0.40 -1.78
N PHE A 62 12.26 0.28 -1.33
CA PHE A 62 10.88 0.02 -1.74
C PHE A 62 10.58 0.81 -3.02
N CYS A 63 10.37 0.12 -4.14
CA CYS A 63 9.91 0.67 -5.40
C CYS A 63 8.42 0.44 -5.53
N CYS A 64 7.64 1.47 -5.22
CA CYS A 64 6.19 1.42 -5.11
C CYS A 64 5.57 2.13 -6.30
N VAL A 65 4.80 1.42 -7.14
CA VAL A 65 4.22 1.98 -8.38
C VAL A 65 2.73 1.64 -8.45
N VAL A 66 1.94 2.49 -7.81
CA VAL A 66 0.48 2.60 -8.01
C VAL A 66 0.23 4.05 -8.37
N ASP A 67 0.01 4.33 -9.65
CA ASP A 67 0.20 5.66 -10.22
C ASP A 67 -0.94 6.09 -11.15
N PRO A 68 -2.10 6.49 -10.58
CA PRO A 68 -3.20 7.04 -11.39
C PRO A 68 -2.85 8.36 -12.11
N GLY A 69 -1.77 9.02 -11.69
CA GLY A 69 -1.29 10.28 -12.24
C GLY A 69 -0.12 10.14 -13.23
N VAL A 70 0.17 8.94 -13.74
CA VAL A 70 1.26 8.73 -14.70
C VAL A 70 1.14 9.64 -15.92
N GLY A 71 2.23 10.28 -16.32
CA GLY A 71 2.26 11.16 -17.50
C GLY A 71 1.62 12.55 -17.32
N THR A 72 1.19 12.90 -16.10
CA THR A 72 0.71 14.24 -15.71
C THR A 72 1.81 15.03 -15.00
N GLU A 73 1.46 16.18 -14.41
CA GLU A 73 2.35 17.03 -13.60
C GLU A 73 2.73 16.42 -12.23
N ARG A 74 2.21 15.21 -11.90
CA ARG A 74 2.55 14.50 -10.68
C ARG A 74 4.06 14.28 -10.58
N LYS A 75 4.66 14.73 -9.47
CA LYS A 75 6.08 14.55 -9.18
C LYS A 75 6.43 13.07 -8.94
N ALA A 76 7.63 12.67 -9.29
CA ALA A 76 8.24 11.40 -8.87
C ALA A 76 9.18 11.68 -7.70
N ILE A 77 9.16 10.82 -6.66
CA ILE A 77 9.89 11.10 -5.42
C ILE A 77 10.72 9.91 -4.95
N GLY A 78 11.89 10.21 -4.39
CA GLY A 78 12.69 9.30 -3.60
C GLY A 78 12.82 9.82 -2.16
N VAL A 79 12.64 8.96 -1.19
CA VAL A 79 12.76 9.28 0.24
C VAL A 79 13.78 8.35 0.89
N LYS A 80 14.74 8.94 1.59
CA LYS A 80 15.69 8.24 2.44
C LYS A 80 15.32 8.48 3.90
N THR A 81 15.04 7.42 4.62
CA THR A 81 14.85 7.44 6.08
C THR A 81 16.12 6.95 6.78
N ASP A 82 16.11 6.91 8.08
CA ASP A 82 17.20 6.32 8.87
C ASP A 82 17.40 4.83 8.62
N LYS A 83 16.40 4.12 8.11
CA LYS A 83 16.44 2.66 7.92
C LYS A 83 16.20 2.19 6.50
N TYR A 84 15.41 2.92 5.70
CA TYR A 84 14.92 2.45 4.42
C TYR A 84 14.95 3.53 3.33
N TYR A 85 14.78 3.08 2.09
CA TYR A 85 14.60 3.94 0.94
C TYR A 85 13.24 3.66 0.28
N PHE A 86 12.58 4.72 -0.20
CA PHE A 86 11.30 4.62 -0.88
C PHE A 86 11.36 5.39 -2.20
N VAL A 87 10.88 4.77 -3.27
CA VAL A 87 10.84 5.35 -4.62
C VAL A 87 9.44 5.13 -5.17
N GLY A 88 8.79 6.19 -5.67
CA GLY A 88 7.45 6.07 -6.22
C GLY A 88 6.86 7.40 -6.69
N PRO A 89 5.58 7.38 -7.14
CA PRO A 89 4.84 8.60 -7.42
C PRO A 89 4.57 9.39 -6.14
N ASP A 90 4.67 10.71 -6.24
CA ASP A 90 4.30 11.62 -5.16
C ASP A 90 2.78 11.85 -5.19
N ASN A 91 2.03 10.89 -4.68
CA ASN A 91 0.58 10.88 -4.64
C ASN A 91 0.02 10.52 -3.25
N GLY A 92 0.88 10.62 -2.23
CA GLY A 92 0.55 10.35 -0.84
C GLY A 92 0.72 8.89 -0.39
N MET A 93 0.93 7.93 -1.31
CA MET A 93 1.07 6.51 -0.98
C MET A 93 2.15 6.25 0.08
N LEU A 94 3.27 6.97 0.04
CA LEU A 94 4.41 6.79 0.93
C LEU A 94 4.19 7.42 2.31
N TRP A 95 3.28 8.39 2.42
CA TRP A 95 3.16 9.26 3.59
C TRP A 95 2.93 8.51 4.90
N GLU A 96 1.96 7.58 4.94
CA GLU A 96 1.65 6.81 6.16
C GLU A 96 2.83 5.99 6.69
N THR A 97 3.73 5.59 5.79
CA THR A 97 4.94 4.82 6.13
C THR A 97 6.07 5.73 6.59
N ILE A 98 6.33 6.83 5.88
CA ILE A 98 7.48 7.68 6.16
C ILE A 98 7.27 8.60 7.38
N LYS A 99 6.03 9.01 7.67
CA LYS A 99 5.73 9.87 8.84
C LYS A 99 6.07 9.21 10.18
N GLU A 100 6.18 7.88 10.20
CA GLU A 100 6.57 7.11 11.40
C GLU A 100 8.09 6.92 11.52
N GLN A 101 8.87 7.46 10.57
CA GLN A 101 10.32 7.28 10.49
C GLN A 101 11.03 8.64 10.48
N LYS A 102 12.32 8.62 10.80
CA LYS A 102 13.17 9.81 10.67
C LYS A 102 13.59 9.97 9.21
N THR A 103 12.98 10.91 8.50
CA THR A 103 13.41 11.28 7.15
C THR A 103 14.77 11.97 7.18
N ILE A 104 15.73 11.47 6.38
CA ILE A 104 17.10 11.99 6.28
C ILE A 104 17.25 12.88 5.04
N ASP A 105 16.70 12.45 3.89
CA ASP A 105 16.77 13.19 2.62
C ASP A 105 15.58 12.84 1.74
N MET A 106 15.17 13.79 0.90
CA MET A 106 14.14 13.59 -0.11
C MET A 106 14.58 14.18 -1.45
N ARG A 107 14.29 13.48 -2.54
CA ARG A 107 14.67 13.86 -3.90
C ARG A 107 13.46 13.84 -4.83
N GLN A 108 13.24 14.93 -5.56
CA GLN A 108 12.34 14.91 -6.70
C GLN A 108 13.08 14.22 -7.85
N ILE A 109 12.61 13.03 -8.23
CA ILE A 109 13.24 12.22 -9.28
C ILE A 109 13.01 12.90 -10.62
N ALA A 110 14.09 13.06 -11.39
CA ALA A 110 14.01 13.61 -12.73
C ALA A 110 13.30 12.63 -13.68
N ILE A 111 12.32 13.14 -14.43
CA ILE A 111 11.66 12.38 -15.49
C ILE A 111 12.49 12.59 -16.77
N PRO A 112 13.13 11.53 -17.31
CA PRO A 112 14.00 11.69 -18.48
C PRO A 112 13.21 12.16 -19.70
N PRO A 113 13.79 13.00 -20.59
CA PRO A 113 13.23 13.25 -21.90
C PRO A 113 12.97 11.93 -22.63
N GLY A 114 11.78 11.76 -23.21
CA GLY A 114 11.39 10.54 -23.90
C GLY A 114 10.88 9.40 -23.00
N ALA A 115 10.74 9.61 -21.70
CA ALA A 115 10.01 8.66 -20.84
C ALA A 115 8.57 8.49 -21.34
N SER A 116 8.10 7.26 -21.34
CA SER A 116 6.72 6.94 -21.73
C SER A 116 5.72 7.66 -20.81
N ARG A 117 4.71 8.26 -21.37
CA ARG A 117 3.62 8.91 -20.61
C ARG A 117 2.71 7.92 -19.87
N THR A 118 2.84 6.62 -20.14
CA THR A 118 2.01 5.57 -19.56
C THR A 118 2.79 4.53 -18.78
N PHE A 119 4.15 4.62 -18.72
CA PHE A 119 4.94 3.61 -18.03
C PHE A 119 6.17 4.18 -17.30
N HIS A 120 5.94 5.09 -16.35
CA HIS A 120 6.99 5.60 -15.46
C HIS A 120 7.58 4.50 -14.56
N GLY A 121 6.85 3.40 -14.33
CA GLY A 121 7.38 2.20 -13.64
C GLY A 121 8.70 1.76 -14.24
N ARG A 122 8.77 1.62 -15.58
CA ARG A 122 9.96 1.22 -16.34
C ARG A 122 10.98 2.36 -16.48
N ASP A 123 10.53 3.53 -16.89
CA ASP A 123 11.43 4.58 -17.40
C ASP A 123 11.97 5.48 -16.27
N VAL A 124 11.30 5.54 -15.12
CA VAL A 124 11.62 6.40 -13.98
C VAL A 124 11.91 5.58 -12.74
N PHE A 125 10.91 4.85 -12.21
CA PHE A 125 11.00 4.26 -10.87
C PHE A 125 11.94 3.06 -10.80
N ALA A 126 11.92 2.16 -11.79
CA ALA A 126 12.86 1.03 -11.84
C ALA A 126 14.32 1.51 -11.89
N LYS A 127 14.60 2.53 -12.72
CA LYS A 127 15.95 3.12 -12.84
C LYS A 127 16.38 3.81 -11.53
N ALA A 128 15.48 4.58 -10.93
CA ALA A 128 15.76 5.26 -9.66
C ALA A 128 16.03 4.25 -8.54
N ALA A 129 15.18 3.22 -8.39
CA ALA A 129 15.37 2.18 -7.39
C ALA A 129 16.70 1.43 -7.55
N ALA A 130 17.09 1.10 -8.78
CA ALA A 130 18.37 0.45 -9.06
C ALA A 130 19.56 1.35 -8.67
N ASN A 131 19.49 2.66 -8.98
CA ASN A 131 20.54 3.60 -8.57
C ASN A 131 20.60 3.77 -7.04
N VAL A 132 19.46 3.80 -6.36
CA VAL A 132 19.41 3.83 -4.88
C VAL A 132 20.07 2.59 -4.29
N ASP A 133 19.77 1.40 -4.80
CA ASP A 133 20.36 0.14 -4.33
C ASP A 133 21.88 0.07 -4.54
N LEU A 134 22.38 0.77 -5.56
CA LEU A 134 23.82 0.97 -5.81
C LEU A 134 24.46 2.10 -4.93
N GLY A 135 23.71 2.64 -3.95
CA GLY A 135 24.20 3.70 -3.07
C GLY A 135 24.21 5.10 -3.71
N LYS A 136 23.54 5.31 -4.82
CA LYS A 136 23.53 6.59 -5.58
C LYS A 136 22.23 7.38 -5.34
N PHE A 137 21.76 7.44 -4.09
CA PHE A 137 20.47 8.12 -3.77
C PHE A 137 20.47 9.60 -4.20
N GLU A 138 21.57 10.31 -3.98
CA GLU A 138 21.69 11.73 -4.30
C GLU A 138 21.62 12.02 -5.81
N ALA A 139 21.93 11.01 -6.64
CA ALA A 139 21.96 11.16 -8.10
C ALA A 139 20.60 10.96 -8.78
N ILE A 140 19.55 10.53 -8.07
CA ILE A 140 18.25 10.27 -8.69
C ILE A 140 17.46 11.55 -9.02
N GLY A 141 17.84 12.70 -8.43
CA GLY A 141 17.15 13.96 -8.66
C GLY A 141 17.55 15.07 -7.70
N GLU A 142 16.86 16.20 -7.78
CA GLU A 142 17.11 17.39 -6.97
C GLU A 142 16.53 17.22 -5.56
N LYS A 143 17.16 17.89 -4.57
CA LYS A 143 16.67 17.88 -3.19
C LYS A 143 15.32 18.60 -3.10
N THR A 144 14.38 18.00 -2.36
CA THR A 144 13.08 18.61 -2.05
C THR A 144 12.76 18.47 -0.57
N GLY A 145 11.88 19.34 -0.05
CA GLY A 145 11.33 19.26 1.31
C GLY A 145 9.83 18.95 1.33
N GLU A 146 9.23 18.77 0.16
CA GLU A 146 7.78 18.60 0.01
C GLU A 146 7.44 17.19 -0.42
N ILE A 147 6.35 16.66 0.12
CA ILE A 147 5.76 15.38 -0.26
C ILE A 147 4.24 15.45 -0.09
N GLU A 148 3.51 14.83 -1.02
CA GLU A 148 2.06 14.68 -0.91
C GLU A 148 1.68 13.84 0.32
N LYS A 149 0.62 14.28 1.03
CA LYS A 149 0.15 13.65 2.27
C LYS A 149 -1.21 13.01 2.04
N LEU A 150 -1.27 11.70 2.17
CA LEU A 150 -2.51 10.93 2.24
C LEU A 150 -2.64 10.33 3.63
N GLU A 151 -3.56 10.85 4.42
CA GLU A 151 -3.84 10.29 5.74
C GLU A 151 -5.00 9.29 5.65
N LEU A 152 -4.80 8.10 6.20
CA LEU A 152 -5.85 7.10 6.33
C LEU A 152 -6.78 7.53 7.47
N TYR A 153 -7.92 8.14 7.10
CA TYR A 153 -8.86 8.73 8.05
C TYR A 153 -9.23 7.76 9.18
N LYS A 154 -9.05 8.23 10.42
CA LYS A 154 -9.52 7.56 11.64
C LYS A 154 -9.83 8.59 12.73
N LYS A 155 -11.04 8.51 13.30
CA LYS A 155 -11.46 9.36 14.43
C LYS A 155 -12.32 8.55 15.41
N GLY A 156 -11.75 8.22 16.55
CA GLY A 156 -12.44 7.38 17.54
C GLY A 156 -12.75 5.98 16.96
N ARG A 157 -14.02 5.69 16.81
CA ARG A 157 -14.52 4.42 16.22
C ARG A 157 -14.98 4.55 14.77
N GLU A 158 -14.70 5.67 14.13
CA GLU A 158 -14.87 5.86 12.69
C GLU A 158 -13.53 5.71 11.98
N GLY A 159 -13.53 4.97 10.90
CA GLY A 159 -12.38 4.73 10.05
C GLY A 159 -12.80 4.55 8.62
N ILE A 160 -11.96 3.86 7.86
CA ILE A 160 -12.21 3.54 6.46
C ILE A 160 -11.94 2.06 6.17
N VAL A 161 -12.57 1.58 5.12
CA VAL A 161 -12.17 0.33 4.46
C VAL A 161 -10.84 0.60 3.74
N VAL A 162 -9.78 -0.09 4.14
CA VAL A 162 -8.43 0.11 3.58
C VAL A 162 -8.11 -0.88 2.47
N ARG A 163 -8.79 -2.02 2.45
CA ARG A 163 -8.58 -3.07 1.46
C ARG A 163 -9.78 -4.02 1.41
N ILE A 164 -10.06 -4.55 0.24
CA ILE A 164 -10.81 -5.80 0.08
C ILE A 164 -9.78 -6.85 -0.32
N ASP A 165 -9.62 -7.90 0.51
CA ASP A 165 -8.64 -8.93 0.22
C ASP A 165 -9.13 -9.91 -0.85
N ARG A 166 -8.26 -10.83 -1.29
CA ARG A 166 -8.59 -11.81 -2.33
C ARG A 166 -9.70 -12.81 -1.93
N PHE A 167 -10.03 -12.90 -0.65
CA PHE A 167 -11.09 -13.75 -0.11
C PHE A 167 -12.41 -12.99 0.03
N GLY A 168 -12.40 -11.68 -0.26
CA GLY A 168 -13.54 -10.79 -0.07
C GLY A 168 -13.73 -10.31 1.36
N ASN A 169 -12.74 -10.46 2.24
CA ASN A 169 -12.77 -9.84 3.56
C ASN A 169 -12.59 -8.34 3.43
N ILE A 170 -13.36 -7.58 4.22
CA ILE A 170 -13.32 -6.12 4.25
C ILE A 170 -12.39 -5.69 5.37
N VAL A 171 -11.18 -5.31 5.01
CA VAL A 171 -10.14 -4.87 5.96
C VAL A 171 -10.33 -3.41 6.32
N THR A 172 -10.32 -3.10 7.61
CA THR A 172 -10.47 -1.72 8.12
C THR A 172 -9.21 -1.24 8.82
N ASN A 173 -9.11 0.07 9.08
CA ASN A 173 -8.05 0.65 9.91
C ASN A 173 -8.45 0.80 11.38
N LEU A 174 -9.50 0.13 11.83
CA LEU A 174 -10.02 0.21 13.20
C LEU A 174 -9.53 -0.96 14.05
N PRO A 175 -8.89 -0.71 15.20
CA PRO A 175 -8.42 -1.78 16.08
C PRO A 175 -9.60 -2.46 16.81
N LYS A 176 -9.37 -3.70 17.23
CA LYS A 176 -10.28 -4.44 18.13
C LYS A 176 -10.49 -3.68 19.45
N GLN A 177 -11.65 -3.87 20.05
CA GLN A 177 -11.95 -3.54 21.45
C GLN A 177 -12.16 -4.83 22.24
N ASP A 178 -12.10 -4.73 23.56
CA ASP A 178 -12.35 -5.87 24.45
C ASP A 178 -13.85 -6.12 24.60
N LYS A 179 -14.46 -6.68 23.57
CA LYS A 179 -15.87 -7.08 23.51
C LYS A 179 -16.14 -8.08 22.39
N ASP A 180 -17.27 -8.79 22.49
CA ASP A 180 -17.65 -9.87 21.55
C ASP A 180 -18.76 -9.47 20.58
N LYS A 181 -19.39 -8.32 20.79
CA LYS A 181 -20.48 -7.84 19.92
C LYS A 181 -20.25 -6.39 19.54
N TYR A 182 -20.49 -6.09 18.27
CA TYR A 182 -20.27 -4.79 17.69
C TYR A 182 -21.47 -4.34 16.86
N THR A 183 -21.67 -3.02 16.82
CA THR A 183 -22.49 -2.37 15.81
C THR A 183 -21.57 -1.83 14.72
N VAL A 184 -21.78 -2.29 13.50
CA VAL A 184 -21.04 -1.85 12.30
C VAL A 184 -21.97 -0.98 11.47
N VAL A 185 -21.56 0.25 11.16
CA VAL A 185 -22.32 1.18 10.30
C VAL A 185 -21.56 1.38 9.01
N ILE A 186 -22.21 1.09 7.90
CA ILE A 186 -21.71 1.26 6.53
C ILE A 186 -22.80 1.95 5.73
N GLU A 187 -22.52 3.11 5.13
CA GLU A 187 -23.48 3.85 4.30
C GLU A 187 -24.86 4.03 5.00
N GLU A 188 -24.83 4.43 6.28
CA GLU A 188 -26.03 4.65 7.12
C GLU A 188 -26.81 3.37 7.52
N LYS A 189 -26.39 2.20 7.06
CA LYS A 189 -26.97 0.91 7.45
C LYS A 189 -26.24 0.34 8.66
N GLU A 190 -27.00 -0.14 9.63
CA GLU A 190 -26.47 -0.77 10.84
C GLU A 190 -26.53 -2.30 10.74
N TYR A 191 -25.44 -2.92 11.16
CA TYR A 191 -25.29 -4.38 11.22
C TYR A 191 -24.80 -4.77 12.62
N ALA A 192 -25.52 -5.67 13.28
CA ALA A 192 -25.03 -6.32 14.50
C ALA A 192 -24.12 -7.49 14.10
N MET A 193 -22.86 -7.47 14.52
CA MET A 193 -21.89 -8.51 14.21
C MET A 193 -21.20 -9.02 15.46
N GLY A 194 -21.03 -10.34 15.57
CA GLY A 194 -20.22 -10.99 16.59
C GLY A 194 -18.73 -10.93 16.23
N TYR A 195 -17.88 -10.95 17.24
CA TYR A 195 -16.45 -11.18 17.07
C TYR A 195 -16.16 -12.69 17.12
N CYS A 196 -15.33 -13.15 16.19
CA CYS A 196 -14.81 -14.52 16.19
C CYS A 196 -13.28 -14.49 16.33
N PRO A 197 -12.68 -15.31 17.20
CA PRO A 197 -11.24 -15.35 17.41
C PRO A 197 -10.48 -16.00 16.23
N ASN A 198 -11.17 -16.77 15.41
CA ASN A 198 -10.68 -17.41 14.20
C ASN A 198 -11.85 -17.73 13.25
N TYR A 199 -11.56 -18.10 12.02
CA TYR A 199 -12.57 -18.41 11.00
C TYR A 199 -13.40 -19.66 11.32
N ASP A 200 -12.85 -20.62 12.08
CA ASP A 200 -13.55 -21.86 12.42
C ASP A 200 -14.68 -21.63 13.42
N ALA A 201 -14.49 -20.70 14.33
CA ALA A 201 -15.50 -20.32 15.34
C ALA A 201 -16.72 -19.58 14.72
N ALA A 202 -16.60 -19.11 13.48
CA ALA A 202 -17.68 -18.40 12.82
C ALA A 202 -18.77 -19.37 12.32
N LYS A 203 -20.03 -18.90 12.36
CA LYS A 203 -21.16 -19.63 11.80
C LYS A 203 -21.25 -19.43 10.29
N GLU A 204 -21.65 -20.47 9.58
CA GLU A 204 -21.82 -20.44 8.15
C GLU A 204 -22.90 -19.43 7.74
N GLY A 205 -22.61 -18.63 6.71
CA GLY A 205 -23.54 -17.63 6.17
C GLY A 205 -23.75 -16.37 7.02
N GLU A 206 -23.12 -16.26 8.21
CA GLU A 206 -23.18 -15.05 9.04
C GLU A 206 -21.94 -14.16 8.82
N LEU A 207 -22.15 -12.84 8.71
CA LEU A 207 -21.06 -11.85 8.74
C LEU A 207 -20.53 -11.76 10.18
N PHE A 208 -19.23 -11.68 10.32
CA PHE A 208 -18.57 -11.56 11.61
C PHE A 208 -17.35 -10.66 11.53
N LEU A 209 -16.89 -10.20 12.68
CA LEU A 209 -15.63 -9.49 12.82
C LEU A 209 -14.53 -10.42 13.32
N ILE A 210 -13.35 -10.25 12.77
CA ILE A 210 -12.13 -10.93 13.19
C ILE A 210 -10.99 -9.92 13.27
N GLU A 211 -10.04 -10.14 14.15
CA GLU A 211 -8.81 -9.36 14.15
C GLU A 211 -7.83 -9.93 13.14
N GLY A 212 -7.52 -9.16 12.13
CA GLY A 212 -6.56 -9.53 11.10
C GLY A 212 -5.11 -9.37 11.55
N SER A 213 -4.18 -9.78 10.70
CA SER A 213 -2.72 -9.79 10.97
C SER A 213 -2.12 -8.40 11.23
N ASN A 214 -2.85 -7.33 10.91
CA ASN A 214 -2.43 -5.95 11.13
C ASN A 214 -3.01 -5.34 12.43
N ASN A 215 -3.56 -6.18 13.33
CA ASN A 215 -4.20 -5.78 14.58
C ASN A 215 -5.40 -4.82 14.37
N THR A 216 -6.10 -4.99 13.26
CA THR A 216 -7.33 -4.26 12.95
C THR A 216 -8.46 -5.22 12.64
N LEU A 217 -9.70 -4.73 12.80
CA LEU A 217 -10.89 -5.51 12.52
C LEU A 217 -11.12 -5.67 11.01
N GLU A 218 -11.46 -6.89 10.64
CA GLU A 218 -11.92 -7.27 9.32
C GLU A 218 -13.35 -7.78 9.39
N ILE A 219 -14.19 -7.44 8.42
CA ILE A 219 -15.51 -8.06 8.26
C ILE A 219 -15.34 -9.24 7.32
N SER A 220 -15.73 -10.39 7.77
CA SER A 220 -15.54 -11.65 7.07
C SER A 220 -16.83 -12.46 6.98
N LEU A 221 -16.85 -13.42 6.06
CA LEU A 221 -17.92 -14.39 5.88
C LEU A 221 -17.32 -15.78 5.74
N LYS A 222 -17.74 -16.74 6.60
CA LYS A 222 -17.24 -18.11 6.53
C LYS A 222 -17.62 -18.75 5.19
N ASN A 223 -16.62 -19.28 4.46
CA ASN A 223 -16.76 -19.90 3.14
C ASN A 223 -17.39 -18.98 2.07
N GLY A 224 -17.21 -17.66 2.20
CA GLY A 224 -17.78 -16.70 1.26
C GLY A 224 -17.08 -15.34 1.30
N SER A 225 -17.53 -14.44 0.43
CA SER A 225 -17.05 -13.06 0.36
C SER A 225 -17.97 -12.11 1.14
N ALA A 226 -17.43 -11.46 2.15
CA ALA A 226 -18.17 -10.41 2.86
C ALA A 226 -18.46 -9.23 1.94
N ASN A 227 -17.52 -8.91 1.02
CA ASN A 227 -17.71 -7.80 0.10
C ASN A 227 -18.75 -8.06 -0.97
N ASP A 228 -18.96 -9.30 -1.43
CA ASP A 228 -20.05 -9.62 -2.36
C ASP A 228 -21.41 -9.35 -1.72
N ARG A 229 -21.52 -9.46 -0.40
CA ARG A 229 -22.75 -9.18 0.34
C ARG A 229 -22.94 -7.69 0.66
N LEU A 230 -21.86 -6.98 1.01
CA LEU A 230 -21.93 -5.59 1.50
C LEU A 230 -21.60 -4.56 0.42
N GLN A 231 -20.88 -4.96 -0.65
CA GLN A 231 -20.51 -4.15 -1.82
C GLN A 231 -19.82 -2.81 -1.49
N VAL A 232 -18.96 -2.81 -0.47
CA VAL A 232 -18.21 -1.63 -0.08
C VAL A 232 -17.02 -1.38 -0.99
N LYS A 233 -16.49 -0.16 -0.95
CA LYS A 233 -15.30 0.24 -1.70
C LYS A 233 -14.18 0.66 -0.75
N THR A 234 -12.94 0.46 -1.15
CA THR A 234 -11.77 1.01 -0.46
C THR A 234 -11.89 2.54 -0.37
N GLY A 235 -11.55 3.10 0.79
CA GLY A 235 -11.77 4.50 1.13
C GLY A 235 -13.17 4.80 1.69
N GLY A 236 -14.11 3.87 1.59
CA GLY A 236 -15.45 4.01 2.17
C GLY A 236 -15.39 4.16 3.69
N LYS A 237 -16.16 5.09 4.24
CA LYS A 237 -16.26 5.29 5.70
C LYS A 237 -16.97 4.14 6.37
N ILE A 238 -16.47 3.76 7.54
CA ILE A 238 -17.04 2.71 8.38
C ILE A 238 -16.93 3.11 9.85
N LYS A 239 -17.96 2.79 10.62
CA LYS A 239 -17.93 2.92 12.07
C LYS A 239 -18.12 1.55 12.70
N ILE A 240 -17.25 1.20 13.66
CA ILE A 240 -17.33 -0.09 14.40
C ILE A 240 -17.29 0.23 15.89
N SER A 241 -18.44 0.16 16.52
CA SER A 241 -18.61 0.55 17.91
C SER A 241 -19.26 -0.58 18.73
#